data_ec96636978ae99ebcad9ffc94f7d6c1f
#
_entry.id   ec96636978ae99ebcad9ffc94f7d6c1f
#
_cell.length_a   1.000
_cell.length_b   1.000
_cell.length_c   1.000
_cell.angle_alpha   90.00
_cell.angle_beta   90.00
_cell.angle_gamma   90.00
#
_symmetry.space_group_name_H-M   'P 1'
#
loop_
_entity.id
_entity.type
_entity.pdbx_description
1 polymer ?
#
loop_
_entity_poly.entity_id
_entity_poly.type
_entity_poly.pdbx_seq_one_letter_code
_entity_poly.pdbx_strand_id
1 'polypeptide(L)'
;MFFVNDQYYTLDDLERQYTVFENIPHLKECQNRRLAVCMPDAFQWLALCLFVRSKGGSIVPLHPTVPKEGAIRLANKAGSHFLLYENIHLPIHLSQQINEREGVLVQMSSGTTGDPKCIERTWESIENELESYVSGLPADNQTASVVACPTTHSYGLICGVFACIRRGAEPVILTNMNPKYVLKKLKEHPKHILYGAPALLHTLTRLIRDGQRFDAVMTSGTLMPAGWMEALKKASNRVLQQYGCSEAGCVAIHPDVSDPREMGYPLPHVNVEAGSVQHPGEILIHDSEKTIYTKDLGYIENGVLSFLARMDDTINVAGLNVYPQEVEDVLMEEPRIIEAVVYKKVHPLSGERVCAQYVCSEFIDEEELREWCRDYLAPYQVPLEFKKVEEIEKLPNGKVSRKRLGEGVLA
;
A
#
# COMPACT_ATOMS: atom_id res chain seq x y z
N MET A 1 18.64 1.17 -17.12
CA MET A 1 18.52 1.50 -15.67
C MET A 1 17.06 1.59 -15.26
N PHE A 2 16.29 2.64 -15.58
CA PHE A 2 14.85 2.71 -15.33
C PHE A 2 14.13 3.78 -16.17
N PHE A 3 12.81 3.64 -16.28
CA PHE A 3 11.94 4.62 -16.92
C PHE A 3 11.18 5.45 -15.87
N VAL A 4 11.01 6.73 -16.14
CA VAL A 4 9.98 7.57 -15.50
C VAL A 4 9.06 8.06 -16.60
N ASN A 5 7.83 7.58 -16.62
CA ASN A 5 6.88 7.76 -17.72
C ASN A 5 7.49 7.31 -19.08
N ASP A 6 7.65 8.24 -20.04
CA ASP A 6 8.23 7.95 -21.35
C ASP A 6 9.75 8.17 -21.41
N GLN A 7 10.37 8.71 -20.34
CA GLN A 7 11.78 9.02 -20.31
C GLN A 7 12.58 7.85 -19.72
N TYR A 8 13.59 7.36 -20.49
CA TYR A 8 14.57 6.38 -20.02
C TYR A 8 15.77 7.09 -19.39
N TYR A 9 16.21 6.63 -18.24
CA TYR A 9 17.40 7.10 -17.54
C TYR A 9 18.43 5.98 -17.43
N THR A 10 19.66 6.29 -17.85
CA THR A 10 20.81 5.38 -17.84
C THR A 10 21.57 5.42 -16.52
N LEU A 11 22.55 4.55 -16.36
CA LEU A 11 23.52 4.66 -15.26
C LEU A 11 24.32 5.97 -15.33
N ASP A 12 24.71 6.39 -16.54
CA ASP A 12 25.44 7.66 -16.73
C ASP A 12 24.60 8.87 -16.29
N ASP A 13 23.27 8.82 -16.48
CA ASP A 13 22.36 9.88 -15.98
C ASP A 13 22.36 9.89 -14.45
N LEU A 14 22.36 8.73 -13.82
CA LEU A 14 22.41 8.59 -12.37
C LEU A 14 23.76 9.08 -11.81
N GLU A 15 24.88 8.71 -12.44
CA GLU A 15 26.22 9.15 -12.03
C GLU A 15 26.39 10.66 -12.18
N ARG A 16 25.87 11.25 -13.26
CA ARG A 16 25.81 12.71 -13.42
C ARG A 16 25.02 13.37 -12.29
N GLN A 17 23.89 12.79 -11.94
CA GLN A 17 23.07 13.31 -10.84
C GLN A 17 23.78 13.16 -9.48
N TYR A 18 24.51 12.07 -9.25
CA TYR A 18 25.36 11.90 -8.06
C TYR A 18 26.47 12.94 -7.98
N THR A 19 27.09 13.28 -9.11
CA THR A 19 28.07 14.37 -9.17
C THR A 19 27.46 15.71 -8.76
N VAL A 20 26.21 15.98 -9.14
CA VAL A 20 25.48 17.18 -8.67
C VAL A 20 25.29 17.13 -7.15
N PHE A 21 24.86 16.00 -6.60
CA PHE A 21 24.65 15.84 -5.14
C PHE A 21 25.93 16.00 -4.32
N GLU A 22 27.07 15.49 -4.83
CA GLU A 22 28.39 15.65 -4.21
C GLU A 22 28.85 17.11 -4.09
N ASN A 23 28.34 17.99 -4.96
CA ASN A 23 28.65 19.42 -4.93
C ASN A 23 27.67 20.23 -4.04
N ILE A 24 26.69 19.59 -3.44
CA ILE A 24 25.72 20.22 -2.52
C ILE A 24 26.12 19.86 -1.07
N PRO A 25 26.56 20.82 -0.22
CA PRO A 25 27.15 20.51 1.09
C PRO A 25 26.31 19.63 2.00
N HIS A 26 24.99 19.90 2.10
CA HIS A 26 24.09 19.14 2.97
C HIS A 26 23.74 17.75 2.43
N LEU A 27 23.96 17.48 1.13
CA LEU A 27 23.83 16.15 0.50
C LEU A 27 25.16 15.40 0.53
N LYS A 28 26.26 16.05 0.26
CA LYS A 28 27.61 15.46 0.36
C LYS A 28 27.85 14.84 1.72
N GLU A 29 27.43 15.52 2.79
CA GLU A 29 27.56 15.09 4.18
C GLU A 29 26.27 14.47 4.73
N CYS A 30 25.50 13.76 3.90
CA CYS A 30 24.23 13.14 4.36
C CYS A 30 24.43 11.92 5.24
N GLN A 31 25.63 11.36 5.32
CA GLN A 31 25.96 10.33 6.30
C GLN A 31 25.64 10.83 7.72
N ASN A 32 25.03 9.99 8.54
CA ASN A 32 24.56 10.33 9.89
C ASN A 32 23.52 11.47 9.94
N ARG A 33 22.89 11.79 8.81
CA ARG A 33 21.83 12.80 8.74
C ARG A 33 20.55 12.18 8.22
N ARG A 34 19.43 12.72 8.69
CA ARG A 34 18.09 12.38 8.23
C ARG A 34 17.53 13.49 7.35
N LEU A 35 17.22 13.15 6.11
CA LEU A 35 16.72 14.07 5.09
C LEU A 35 15.24 13.75 4.81
N ALA A 36 14.34 14.69 5.08
CA ALA A 36 12.97 14.62 4.58
C ALA A 36 12.94 15.14 3.13
N VAL A 37 12.28 14.42 2.25
CA VAL A 37 12.29 14.72 0.80
C VAL A 37 10.86 14.72 0.28
N CYS A 38 10.43 15.87 -0.25
CA CYS A 38 9.14 16.11 -0.87
C CYS A 38 9.38 16.70 -2.26
N MET A 39 9.60 15.82 -3.26
CA MET A 39 10.04 16.20 -4.61
C MET A 39 9.06 15.73 -5.68
N PRO A 40 8.60 16.61 -6.60
CA PRO A 40 7.72 16.22 -7.69
C PRO A 40 8.44 15.47 -8.83
N ASP A 41 9.75 15.70 -9.01
CA ASP A 41 10.56 14.99 -9.99
C ASP A 41 10.92 13.59 -9.48
N ALA A 42 10.33 12.56 -10.09
CA ALA A 42 10.52 11.18 -9.69
C ALA A 42 11.93 10.65 -9.96
N PHE A 43 12.61 11.12 -11.01
CA PHE A 43 14.02 10.76 -11.27
C PHE A 43 14.91 11.34 -10.17
N GLN A 44 14.77 12.62 -9.89
CA GLN A 44 15.58 13.28 -8.87
C GLN A 44 15.32 12.68 -7.48
N TRP A 45 14.05 12.37 -7.15
CA TRP A 45 13.67 11.67 -5.93
C TRP A 45 14.38 10.32 -5.81
N LEU A 46 14.28 9.46 -6.83
CA LEU A 46 14.88 8.12 -6.79
C LEU A 46 16.40 8.16 -6.78
N ALA A 47 17.00 9.05 -7.61
CA ALA A 47 18.44 9.24 -7.60
C ALA A 47 18.95 9.70 -6.23
N LEU A 48 18.22 10.61 -5.56
CA LEU A 48 18.57 11.07 -4.21
C LEU A 48 18.40 9.95 -3.17
N CYS A 49 17.33 9.15 -3.26
CA CYS A 49 17.13 8.02 -2.37
C CYS A 49 18.26 6.99 -2.47
N LEU A 50 18.67 6.63 -3.68
CA LEU A 50 19.79 5.72 -3.94
C LEU A 50 21.13 6.32 -3.48
N PHE A 51 21.35 7.62 -3.69
CA PHE A 51 22.54 8.33 -3.25
C PHE A 51 22.66 8.33 -1.72
N VAL A 52 21.61 8.77 -1.01
CA VAL A 52 21.58 8.82 0.47
C VAL A 52 21.81 7.43 1.05
N ARG A 53 21.16 6.41 0.50
CA ARG A 53 21.37 5.01 0.86
C ARG A 53 22.84 4.59 0.68
N SER A 54 23.46 4.91 -0.46
CA SER A 54 24.87 4.56 -0.74
C SER A 54 25.86 5.22 0.21
N LYS A 55 25.49 6.36 0.79
CA LYS A 55 26.28 7.10 1.78
C LYS A 55 25.97 6.66 3.23
N GLY A 56 25.02 5.75 3.45
CA GLY A 56 24.59 5.37 4.79
C GLY A 56 23.80 6.45 5.54
N GLY A 57 23.19 7.37 4.81
CA GLY A 57 22.29 8.39 5.36
C GLY A 57 20.86 7.88 5.54
N SER A 58 20.03 8.68 6.22
CA SER A 58 18.61 8.40 6.45
C SER A 58 17.71 9.27 5.60
N ILE A 59 16.61 8.69 5.10
CA ILE A 59 15.68 9.39 4.23
C ILE A 59 14.23 9.19 4.68
N VAL A 60 13.45 10.28 4.63
CA VAL A 60 12.01 10.33 4.93
C VAL A 60 11.28 10.75 3.66
N PRO A 61 10.76 9.81 2.87
CA PRO A 61 9.98 10.13 1.67
C PRO A 61 8.64 10.75 2.06
N LEU A 62 8.35 11.93 1.53
CA LEU A 62 7.07 12.59 1.63
C LEU A 62 6.42 12.66 0.25
N HIS A 63 5.10 12.39 0.20
CA HIS A 63 4.39 12.45 -1.06
C HIS A 63 4.44 13.88 -1.66
N PRO A 64 4.70 14.07 -2.96
CA PRO A 64 4.91 15.39 -3.56
C PRO A 64 3.68 16.32 -3.50
N THR A 65 2.48 15.79 -3.23
CA THR A 65 1.27 16.60 -3.04
C THR A 65 1.09 17.13 -1.62
N VAL A 66 1.98 16.78 -0.68
CA VAL A 66 1.92 17.31 0.69
C VAL A 66 2.25 18.80 0.66
N PRO A 67 1.36 19.68 1.17
CA PRO A 67 1.64 21.11 1.25
C PRO A 67 2.86 21.39 2.14
N LYS A 68 3.57 22.47 1.85
CA LYS A 68 4.84 22.82 2.51
C LYS A 68 4.78 22.78 4.04
N GLU A 69 3.76 23.37 4.64
CA GLU A 69 3.60 23.38 6.11
C GLU A 69 3.35 21.99 6.67
N GLY A 70 2.60 21.16 5.95
CA GLY A 70 2.41 19.74 6.25
C GLY A 70 3.72 18.96 6.17
N ALA A 71 4.52 19.22 5.14
CA ALA A 71 5.84 18.59 4.97
C ALA A 71 6.81 18.98 6.09
N ILE A 72 6.83 20.26 6.50
CA ILE A 72 7.63 20.74 7.64
C ILE A 72 7.21 20.02 8.93
N ARG A 73 5.90 19.91 9.20
CA ARG A 73 5.39 19.20 10.38
C ARG A 73 5.80 17.74 10.39
N LEU A 74 5.66 17.03 9.28
CA LEU A 74 6.04 15.62 9.16
C LEU A 74 7.55 15.43 9.29
N ALA A 75 8.34 16.29 8.65
CA ALA A 75 9.80 16.25 8.72
C ALA A 75 10.32 16.51 10.14
N ASN A 76 9.73 17.46 10.88
CA ASN A 76 10.06 17.70 12.30
C ASN A 76 9.68 16.48 13.16
N LYS A 77 8.48 15.90 12.92
CA LYS A 77 8.05 14.71 13.64
C LYS A 77 8.98 13.51 13.41
N ALA A 78 9.51 13.39 12.20
CA ALA A 78 10.51 12.37 11.87
C ALA A 78 11.92 12.69 12.41
N GLY A 79 12.13 13.82 13.07
CA GLY A 79 13.44 14.23 13.59
C GLY A 79 14.46 14.53 12.48
N SER A 80 14.00 15.02 11.34
CA SER A 80 14.87 15.28 10.20
C SER A 80 15.76 16.51 10.42
N HIS A 81 16.97 16.48 9.87
CA HIS A 81 17.89 17.61 9.90
C HIS A 81 17.49 18.68 8.89
N PHE A 82 17.04 18.23 7.72
CA PHE A 82 16.62 19.09 6.60
C PHE A 82 15.36 18.57 5.98
N LEU A 83 14.57 19.49 5.44
CA LEU A 83 13.51 19.18 4.46
C LEU A 83 13.92 19.75 3.09
N LEU A 84 13.97 18.87 2.10
CA LEU A 84 14.12 19.22 0.70
C LEU A 84 12.70 19.28 0.08
N TYR A 85 12.18 20.49 -0.04
CA TYR A 85 10.84 20.71 -0.58
C TYR A 85 10.94 21.32 -1.98
N GLU A 86 10.59 20.52 -2.99
CA GLU A 86 10.64 20.88 -4.44
C GLU A 86 12.03 21.29 -4.98
N ASN A 87 13.00 21.55 -4.12
CA ASN A 87 14.33 22.03 -4.52
C ASN A 87 15.43 21.47 -3.61
N ILE A 88 16.37 20.76 -4.20
CA ILE A 88 17.52 20.16 -3.50
C ILE A 88 18.58 21.17 -3.05
N HIS A 89 18.61 22.35 -3.67
CA HIS A 89 19.59 23.39 -3.36
C HIS A 89 19.18 24.32 -2.21
N LEU A 90 17.91 24.31 -1.82
CA LEU A 90 17.34 25.18 -0.81
C LEU A 90 16.76 24.36 0.37
N PRO A 91 17.64 23.77 1.22
CA PRO A 91 17.18 22.98 2.34
C PRO A 91 16.50 23.88 3.39
N ILE A 92 15.37 23.39 3.91
CA ILE A 92 14.74 23.98 5.09
C ILE A 92 15.36 23.31 6.31
N HIS A 93 16.07 24.09 7.14
CA HIS A 93 16.65 23.61 8.39
C HIS A 93 15.55 23.38 9.43
N LEU A 94 15.63 22.25 10.12
CA LEU A 94 14.62 21.85 11.11
C LEU A 94 15.25 21.86 12.52
N SER A 95 14.42 22.14 13.52
CA SER A 95 14.85 22.31 14.91
C SER A 95 14.92 21.00 15.70
N GLN A 96 14.12 20.02 15.33
CA GLN A 96 14.04 18.72 15.99
C GLN A 96 14.89 17.71 15.22
N GLN A 97 16.16 17.60 15.62
CA GLN A 97 17.12 16.69 14.97
C GLN A 97 17.42 15.51 15.90
N ILE A 98 17.51 14.32 15.34
CA ILE A 98 17.98 13.13 16.06
C ILE A 98 19.40 12.79 15.62
N ASN A 99 20.17 12.19 16.56
CA ASN A 99 21.49 11.68 16.23
C ASN A 99 21.33 10.32 15.53
N GLU A 100 21.57 10.29 14.23
CA GLU A 100 21.60 9.05 13.47
C GLU A 100 22.87 8.26 13.81
N ARG A 101 22.69 6.96 14.11
CA ARG A 101 23.79 6.02 14.28
C ARG A 101 23.95 5.12 13.08
N GLU A 102 22.86 4.87 12.38
CA GLU A 102 22.76 4.00 11.23
C GLU A 102 21.74 4.59 10.24
N GLY A 103 22.01 4.43 8.93
CA GLY A 103 21.10 4.93 7.90
C GLY A 103 19.81 4.13 7.85
N VAL A 104 18.69 4.84 7.81
CA VAL A 104 17.34 4.25 7.79
C VAL A 104 16.43 4.86 6.71
N LEU A 105 15.52 4.07 6.22
CA LEU A 105 14.33 4.57 5.54
C LEU A 105 13.23 4.81 6.58
N VAL A 106 12.75 6.04 6.68
CA VAL A 106 11.67 6.40 7.62
C VAL A 106 10.37 6.55 6.84
N GLN A 107 9.37 5.79 7.20
CA GLN A 107 8.04 5.87 6.58
C GLN A 107 7.00 6.38 7.57
N MET A 108 6.13 7.27 7.06
CA MET A 108 5.03 7.79 7.85
C MET A 108 3.82 6.87 7.66
N SER A 109 3.38 6.17 8.70
CA SER A 109 2.13 5.41 8.68
C SER A 109 0.98 6.24 9.24
N SER A 110 -0.20 6.12 8.61
CA SER A 110 -1.43 6.69 9.17
C SER A 110 -1.82 5.86 10.40
N GLY A 111 -1.36 6.28 11.59
CA GLY A 111 -1.76 5.62 12.83
C GLY A 111 -3.29 5.61 13.01
N THR A 112 -3.83 4.53 13.56
CA THR A 112 -5.26 4.40 13.92
C THR A 112 -5.75 5.53 14.85
N THR A 113 -4.82 6.23 15.51
CA THR A 113 -5.10 7.38 16.40
C THR A 113 -5.17 8.72 15.67
N GLY A 114 -5.01 8.75 14.33
CA GLY A 114 -5.05 9.98 13.52
C GLY A 114 -3.71 10.72 13.45
N ASP A 115 -2.74 10.37 14.30
CA ASP A 115 -1.42 11.00 14.31
C ASP A 115 -0.40 10.07 13.63
N PRO A 116 0.27 10.50 12.52
CA PRO A 116 1.18 9.64 11.77
C PRO A 116 2.31 9.08 12.67
N LYS A 117 2.58 7.79 12.57
CA LYS A 117 3.73 7.16 13.23
C LYS A 117 4.94 7.16 12.29
N CYS A 118 6.12 7.42 12.86
CA CYS A 118 7.40 7.24 12.15
C CYS A 118 7.85 5.79 12.31
N ILE A 119 7.97 5.08 11.22
CA ILE A 119 8.46 3.71 11.17
C ILE A 119 9.85 3.74 10.53
N GLU A 120 10.84 3.30 11.27
CA GLU A 120 12.23 3.27 10.84
C GLU A 120 12.62 1.85 10.46
N ARG A 121 13.26 1.71 9.31
CA ARG A 121 13.84 0.45 8.86
C ARG A 121 15.26 0.68 8.38
N THR A 122 16.20 -0.09 8.91
CA THR A 122 17.60 -0.03 8.48
C THR A 122 17.74 -0.47 7.02
N TRP A 123 18.75 0.05 6.33
CA TRP A 123 19.04 -0.41 4.96
C TRP A 123 19.39 -1.90 4.93
N GLU A 124 19.98 -2.43 5.99
CA GLU A 124 20.25 -3.87 6.12
C GLU A 124 18.96 -4.68 6.19
N SER A 125 17.97 -4.28 7.00
CA SER A 125 16.68 -4.98 7.05
C SER A 125 15.94 -4.95 5.71
N ILE A 126 16.10 -3.86 4.94
CA ILE A 126 15.54 -3.74 3.59
C ILE A 126 16.27 -4.63 2.59
N GLU A 127 17.60 -4.81 2.73
CA GLU A 127 18.36 -5.75 1.88
C GLU A 127 17.91 -7.20 2.12
N ASN A 128 17.72 -7.60 3.39
CA ASN A 128 17.22 -8.93 3.75
C ASN A 128 15.81 -9.19 3.19
N GLU A 129 14.93 -8.18 3.27
CA GLU A 129 13.62 -8.23 2.62
C GLU A 129 13.75 -8.40 1.10
N LEU A 130 14.60 -7.59 0.45
CA LEU A 130 14.78 -7.62 -1.01
C LEU A 130 15.29 -8.98 -1.51
N GLU A 131 16.22 -9.60 -0.79
CA GLU A 131 16.72 -10.93 -1.13
C GLU A 131 15.60 -11.98 -1.07
N SER A 132 14.85 -11.96 0.04
CA SER A 132 13.71 -12.85 0.23
C SER A 132 12.58 -12.59 -0.76
N TYR A 133 12.27 -11.31 -1.00
CA TYR A 133 11.23 -10.90 -1.95
C TYR A 133 11.53 -11.36 -3.37
N VAL A 134 12.75 -11.13 -3.83
CA VAL A 134 13.18 -11.52 -5.18
C VAL A 134 13.17 -13.04 -5.34
N SER A 135 13.56 -13.79 -4.32
CA SER A 135 13.51 -15.26 -4.35
C SER A 135 12.09 -15.82 -4.38
N GLY A 136 11.15 -15.14 -3.71
CA GLY A 136 9.74 -15.53 -3.67
C GLY A 136 8.91 -15.04 -4.87
N LEU A 137 9.44 -14.11 -5.67
CA LEU A 137 8.71 -13.52 -6.79
C LEU A 137 8.90 -14.37 -8.06
N PRO A 138 7.82 -14.84 -8.71
CA PRO A 138 7.93 -15.65 -9.94
C PRO A 138 8.21 -14.76 -11.17
N ALA A 139 9.35 -14.09 -11.20
CA ALA A 139 9.77 -13.16 -12.23
C ALA A 139 11.29 -13.21 -12.45
N ASP A 140 11.72 -13.05 -13.68
CA ASP A 140 13.13 -13.00 -14.10
C ASP A 140 13.62 -11.58 -14.40
N ASN A 141 14.85 -11.46 -14.90
CA ASN A 141 15.47 -10.21 -15.28
C ASN A 141 14.90 -9.56 -16.56
N GLN A 142 14.03 -10.25 -17.30
CA GLN A 142 13.35 -9.71 -18.48
C GLN A 142 11.97 -9.16 -18.15
N THR A 143 11.47 -9.43 -16.94
CA THR A 143 10.15 -9.00 -16.49
C THR A 143 10.23 -7.60 -15.89
N ALA A 144 9.74 -6.59 -16.60
CA ALA A 144 9.70 -5.21 -16.10
C ALA A 144 8.74 -5.08 -14.91
N SER A 145 9.07 -4.26 -13.92
CA SER A 145 8.09 -3.80 -12.92
C SER A 145 7.46 -2.49 -13.40
N VAL A 146 6.20 -2.52 -13.79
CA VAL A 146 5.42 -1.29 -14.08
C VAL A 146 4.80 -0.81 -12.78
N VAL A 147 5.36 0.26 -12.21
CA VAL A 147 5.03 0.76 -10.87
C VAL A 147 4.02 1.88 -10.99
N ALA A 148 2.73 1.54 -10.85
CA ALA A 148 1.60 2.46 -10.87
C ALA A 148 1.08 2.74 -9.44
N CYS A 149 2.01 3.03 -8.54
CA CYS A 149 1.75 3.42 -7.15
C CYS A 149 2.89 4.33 -6.65
N PRO A 150 2.66 5.10 -5.57
CA PRO A 150 3.67 6.05 -5.09
C PRO A 150 4.98 5.38 -4.68
N THR A 151 6.09 5.84 -5.24
CA THR A 151 7.45 5.40 -4.85
C THR A 151 7.92 6.03 -3.52
N THR A 152 7.09 6.82 -2.87
CA THR A 152 7.29 7.29 -1.49
C THR A 152 6.80 6.29 -0.43
N HIS A 153 6.17 5.20 -0.85
CA HIS A 153 5.74 4.08 0.01
C HIS A 153 6.54 2.82 -0.28
N SER A 154 6.70 1.94 0.73
CA SER A 154 7.45 0.66 0.63
C SER A 154 7.02 -0.16 -0.58
N TYR A 155 5.72 -0.29 -0.81
CA TYR A 155 5.18 -1.08 -1.91
C TYR A 155 5.72 -0.64 -3.27
N GLY A 156 5.69 0.66 -3.57
CA GLY A 156 6.25 1.19 -4.81
C GLY A 156 7.77 1.19 -4.82
N LEU A 157 8.41 1.66 -3.74
CA LEU A 157 9.86 1.85 -3.68
C LEU A 157 10.61 0.52 -3.56
N ILE A 158 10.27 -0.27 -2.54
CA ILE A 158 11.03 -1.50 -2.22
C ILE A 158 10.59 -2.64 -3.14
N CYS A 159 9.29 -2.98 -3.15
CA CYS A 159 8.79 -4.10 -3.92
C CYS A 159 8.75 -3.83 -5.43
N GLY A 160 8.34 -2.62 -5.84
CA GLY A 160 8.25 -2.23 -7.25
C GLY A 160 9.61 -1.88 -7.87
N VAL A 161 10.34 -0.92 -7.29
CA VAL A 161 11.57 -0.36 -7.88
C VAL A 161 12.81 -1.15 -7.47
N PHE A 162 13.11 -1.23 -6.16
CA PHE A 162 14.37 -1.85 -5.72
C PHE A 162 14.45 -3.34 -6.03
N ALA A 163 13.34 -4.08 -5.84
CA ALA A 163 13.29 -5.50 -6.20
C ALA A 163 13.46 -5.73 -7.71
N CYS A 164 12.96 -4.82 -8.55
CA CYS A 164 13.17 -4.87 -10.00
C CYS A 164 14.64 -4.68 -10.37
N ILE A 165 15.27 -3.65 -9.80
CA ILE A 165 16.71 -3.39 -10.00
C ILE A 165 17.55 -4.56 -9.48
N ARG A 166 17.21 -5.13 -8.31
CA ARG A 166 17.91 -6.29 -7.74
C ARG A 166 17.85 -7.53 -8.63
N ARG A 167 16.75 -7.73 -9.37
CA ARG A 167 16.60 -8.80 -10.37
C ARG A 167 17.41 -8.55 -11.66
N GLY A 168 18.02 -7.38 -11.81
CA GLY A 168 18.66 -6.94 -13.04
C GLY A 168 17.67 -6.53 -14.14
N ALA A 169 16.42 -6.27 -13.79
CA ALA A 169 15.37 -5.78 -14.67
C ALA A 169 15.20 -4.24 -14.57
N GLU A 170 14.42 -3.68 -15.48
CA GLU A 170 14.21 -2.22 -15.56
C GLU A 170 12.83 -1.83 -15.04
N PRO A 171 12.73 -1.09 -13.93
CA PRO A 171 11.46 -0.58 -13.47
C PRO A 171 10.97 0.57 -14.36
N VAL A 172 9.64 0.60 -14.56
CA VAL A 172 8.89 1.64 -15.28
C VAL A 172 8.01 2.35 -14.28
N ILE A 173 8.47 3.51 -13.80
CA ILE A 173 7.80 4.31 -12.79
C ILE A 173 6.78 5.21 -13.46
N LEU A 174 5.51 5.11 -13.07
CA LEU A 174 4.45 5.93 -13.61
C LEU A 174 4.06 7.01 -12.59
N THR A 175 4.18 8.27 -13.00
CA THR A 175 3.65 9.42 -12.27
C THR A 175 2.32 9.89 -12.86
N ASN A 176 2.05 9.55 -14.12
CA ASN A 176 0.78 9.79 -14.78
C ASN A 176 -0.15 8.57 -14.60
N MET A 177 -1.12 8.69 -13.69
CA MET A 177 -2.06 7.61 -13.35
C MET A 177 -3.30 7.57 -14.27
N ASN A 178 -3.30 8.28 -15.42
CA ASN A 178 -4.39 8.15 -16.38
C ASN A 178 -4.46 6.69 -16.87
N PRO A 179 -5.61 6.01 -16.72
CA PRO A 179 -5.72 4.58 -17.04
C PRO A 179 -5.34 4.24 -18.49
N LYS A 180 -5.66 5.11 -19.46
CA LYS A 180 -5.27 4.90 -20.87
C LYS A 180 -3.76 4.98 -21.06
N TYR A 181 -3.08 5.85 -20.30
CA TYR A 181 -1.63 5.95 -20.32
C TYR A 181 -0.98 4.71 -19.70
N VAL A 182 -1.48 4.24 -18.56
CA VAL A 182 -1.01 2.99 -17.94
C VAL A 182 -1.15 1.82 -18.91
N LEU A 183 -2.32 1.65 -19.55
CA LEU A 183 -2.53 0.61 -20.56
C LEU A 183 -1.60 0.72 -21.78
N LYS A 184 -1.25 1.96 -22.20
CA LYS A 184 -0.24 2.18 -23.24
C LYS A 184 1.11 1.64 -22.80
N LYS A 185 1.56 1.97 -21.58
CA LYS A 185 2.87 1.54 -21.06
C LYS A 185 2.95 0.00 -20.88
N LEU A 186 1.87 -0.65 -20.46
CA LEU A 186 1.83 -2.11 -20.38
C LEU A 186 2.00 -2.80 -21.75
N LYS A 187 1.52 -2.17 -22.83
CA LYS A 187 1.75 -2.68 -24.20
C LYS A 187 3.20 -2.51 -24.66
N GLU A 188 3.86 -1.43 -24.23
CA GLU A 188 5.27 -1.19 -24.51
C GLU A 188 6.20 -2.18 -23.78
N HIS A 189 5.73 -2.73 -22.65
CA HIS A 189 6.43 -3.72 -21.83
C HIS A 189 5.61 -5.01 -21.73
N PRO A 190 5.58 -5.88 -22.76
CA PRO A 190 4.68 -7.04 -22.81
C PRO A 190 4.97 -8.08 -21.73
N LYS A 191 6.20 -8.17 -21.22
CA LYS A 191 6.56 -9.01 -20.08
C LYS A 191 6.71 -8.11 -18.84
N HIS A 192 5.68 -8.08 -18.02
CA HIS A 192 5.61 -7.15 -16.90
C HIS A 192 4.91 -7.72 -15.67
N ILE A 193 5.23 -7.12 -14.51
CA ILE A 193 4.37 -7.14 -13.34
C ILE A 193 3.89 -5.70 -13.11
N LEU A 194 2.58 -5.49 -13.16
CA LEU A 194 1.94 -4.22 -12.81
C LEU A 194 1.73 -4.14 -11.30
N TYR A 195 2.41 -3.22 -10.64
CA TYR A 195 2.19 -2.88 -9.22
C TYR A 195 1.13 -1.79 -9.11
N GLY A 196 0.00 -2.10 -8.52
CA GLY A 196 -1.11 -1.14 -8.39
C GLY A 196 -2.02 -1.44 -7.21
N ALA A 197 -2.73 -0.40 -6.73
CA ALA A 197 -3.77 -0.56 -5.73
C ALA A 197 -5.03 -1.19 -6.34
N PRO A 198 -5.87 -1.94 -5.57
CA PRO A 198 -7.06 -2.60 -6.05
C PRO A 198 -7.98 -1.75 -6.91
N ALA A 199 -8.26 -0.50 -6.53
CA ALA A 199 -9.13 0.41 -7.27
C ALA A 199 -8.59 0.75 -8.67
N LEU A 200 -7.27 0.99 -8.81
CA LEU A 200 -6.65 1.23 -10.11
C LEU A 200 -6.73 -0.04 -10.98
N LEU A 201 -6.39 -1.20 -10.42
CA LEU A 201 -6.43 -2.47 -11.14
C LEU A 201 -7.84 -2.79 -11.64
N HIS A 202 -8.86 -2.59 -10.82
CA HIS A 202 -10.26 -2.73 -11.22
C HIS A 202 -10.62 -1.78 -12.37
N THR A 203 -10.22 -0.50 -12.28
CA THR A 203 -10.45 0.49 -13.35
C THR A 203 -9.80 0.06 -14.67
N LEU A 204 -8.55 -0.43 -14.63
CA LEU A 204 -7.84 -0.91 -15.81
C LEU A 204 -8.50 -2.15 -16.42
N THR A 205 -8.98 -3.07 -15.56
CA THR A 205 -9.71 -4.27 -16.00
C THR A 205 -10.96 -3.94 -16.82
N ARG A 206 -11.68 -2.87 -16.45
CA ARG A 206 -12.86 -2.41 -17.20
C ARG A 206 -12.53 -1.73 -18.54
N LEU A 207 -11.29 -1.30 -18.73
CA LEU A 207 -10.84 -0.58 -19.93
C LEU A 207 -10.00 -1.44 -20.88
N ILE A 208 -9.59 -2.62 -20.45
CA ILE A 208 -8.85 -3.54 -21.31
C ILE A 208 -9.77 -4.05 -22.42
N ARG A 209 -9.24 -4.14 -23.63
CA ARG A 209 -10.03 -4.59 -24.78
C ARG A 209 -10.10 -6.12 -24.84
N ASP A 210 -11.16 -6.65 -25.45
CA ASP A 210 -11.31 -8.08 -25.68
C ASP A 210 -10.06 -8.68 -26.33
N GLY A 211 -9.62 -9.81 -25.82
CA GLY A 211 -8.41 -10.52 -26.26
C GLY A 211 -7.08 -9.96 -25.76
N GLN A 212 -7.07 -8.84 -25.04
CA GLN A 212 -5.90 -8.31 -24.36
C GLN A 212 -5.86 -8.79 -22.89
N ARG A 213 -4.67 -9.07 -22.38
CA ARG A 213 -4.48 -9.48 -20.99
C ARG A 213 -3.27 -8.76 -20.39
N PHE A 214 -3.30 -8.53 -19.09
CA PHE A 214 -2.09 -8.20 -18.34
C PHE A 214 -1.20 -9.46 -18.27
N ASP A 215 0.12 -9.27 -18.33
CA ASP A 215 1.03 -10.40 -18.17
C ASP A 215 1.01 -10.88 -16.71
N ALA A 216 1.37 -10.01 -15.78
CA ALA A 216 1.16 -10.25 -14.37
C ALA A 216 0.76 -8.96 -13.64
N VAL A 217 0.02 -9.11 -12.56
CA VAL A 217 -0.41 -8.02 -11.71
C VAL A 217 -0.07 -8.35 -10.26
N MET A 218 0.51 -7.40 -9.53
CA MET A 218 0.70 -7.48 -8.08
C MET A 218 -0.30 -6.56 -7.39
N THR A 219 -1.10 -7.10 -6.47
CA THR A 219 -2.00 -6.32 -5.61
C THR A 219 -1.54 -6.32 -4.17
N SER A 220 -1.78 -5.22 -3.45
CA SER A 220 -1.42 -5.06 -2.04
C SER A 220 -2.17 -3.89 -1.39
N GLY A 221 -2.09 -3.81 -0.07
CA GLY A 221 -2.48 -2.66 0.73
C GLY A 221 -3.90 -2.70 1.28
N THR A 222 -4.86 -3.25 0.56
CA THR A 222 -6.24 -3.50 1.01
C THR A 222 -6.75 -4.78 0.38
N LEU A 223 -7.73 -5.44 1.01
CA LEU A 223 -8.43 -6.55 0.36
C LEU A 223 -9.14 -6.06 -0.90
N MET A 224 -9.08 -6.90 -1.93
CA MET A 224 -9.82 -6.67 -3.16
C MET A 224 -11.18 -7.36 -3.04
N PRO A 225 -12.31 -6.69 -3.36
CA PRO A 225 -13.61 -7.35 -3.44
C PRO A 225 -13.58 -8.57 -4.35
N ALA A 226 -14.28 -9.64 -3.98
CA ALA A 226 -14.22 -10.92 -4.69
C ALA A 226 -14.57 -10.77 -6.19
N GLY A 227 -15.62 -10.01 -6.53
CA GLY A 227 -16.01 -9.74 -7.92
C GLY A 227 -14.92 -8.98 -8.72
N TRP A 228 -14.16 -8.10 -8.07
CA TRP A 228 -13.03 -7.42 -8.71
C TRP A 228 -11.86 -8.39 -8.96
N MET A 229 -11.59 -9.27 -8.02
CA MET A 229 -10.57 -10.31 -8.16
C MET A 229 -10.90 -11.24 -9.31
N GLU A 230 -12.13 -11.71 -9.44
CA GLU A 230 -12.56 -12.53 -10.57
C GLU A 230 -12.38 -11.82 -11.92
N ALA A 231 -12.80 -10.55 -12.00
CA ALA A 231 -12.63 -9.75 -13.21
C ALA A 231 -11.14 -9.57 -13.56
N LEU A 232 -10.30 -9.29 -12.56
CA LEU A 232 -8.86 -9.15 -12.72
C LEU A 232 -8.20 -10.45 -13.20
N LYS A 233 -8.59 -11.59 -12.64
CA LYS A 233 -8.11 -12.92 -13.08
C LYS A 233 -8.49 -13.23 -14.53
N LYS A 234 -9.69 -12.89 -14.95
CA LYS A 234 -10.11 -13.04 -16.38
C LYS A 234 -9.27 -12.15 -17.29
N ALA A 235 -8.84 -10.97 -16.83
CA ALA A 235 -8.06 -9.99 -17.59
C ALA A 235 -6.54 -10.17 -17.47
N SER A 236 -6.02 -11.11 -16.66
CA SER A 236 -4.59 -11.30 -16.40
C SER A 236 -4.16 -12.73 -16.72
N ASN A 237 -2.89 -12.93 -17.08
CA ASN A 237 -2.32 -14.27 -17.16
C ASN A 237 -1.97 -14.78 -15.75
N ARG A 238 -1.60 -13.85 -14.83
CA ARG A 238 -1.29 -14.16 -13.44
C ARG A 238 -1.68 -13.01 -12.53
N VAL A 239 -2.25 -13.30 -11.38
CA VAL A 239 -2.52 -12.32 -10.32
C VAL A 239 -1.74 -12.71 -9.08
N LEU A 240 -0.75 -11.89 -8.74
CA LEU A 240 0.01 -12.01 -7.50
C LEU A 240 -0.61 -11.13 -6.42
N GLN A 241 -0.47 -11.54 -5.19
CA GLN A 241 -0.85 -10.75 -4.02
C GLN A 241 0.29 -10.75 -3.01
N GLN A 242 0.47 -9.64 -2.31
CA GLN A 242 1.43 -9.57 -1.21
C GLN A 242 0.79 -8.97 0.04
N TYR A 243 1.27 -9.42 1.17
CA TYR A 243 0.93 -8.89 2.49
C TYR A 243 2.18 -8.32 3.16
N GLY A 244 1.99 -7.24 3.90
CA GLY A 244 3.04 -6.63 4.69
C GLY A 244 2.57 -5.40 5.44
N CYS A 245 3.44 -4.88 6.27
CA CYS A 245 3.22 -3.66 7.05
C CYS A 245 4.45 -2.75 6.96
N SER A 246 4.31 -1.49 7.38
CA SER A 246 5.42 -0.53 7.34
C SER A 246 6.59 -0.97 8.20
N GLU A 247 6.30 -1.66 9.31
CA GLU A 247 7.26 -2.12 10.32
C GLU A 247 8.13 -3.29 9.85
N ALA A 248 7.58 -4.20 9.03
CA ALA A 248 8.26 -5.42 8.57
C ALA A 248 8.58 -5.41 7.07
N GLY A 249 7.95 -4.53 6.29
CA GLY A 249 7.98 -4.58 4.83
C GLY A 249 7.05 -5.65 4.27
N CYS A 250 7.41 -6.26 3.15
CA CYS A 250 6.66 -7.37 2.58
C CYS A 250 6.94 -8.66 3.37
N VAL A 251 5.89 -9.33 3.80
CA VAL A 251 5.92 -10.48 4.70
C VAL A 251 5.56 -11.79 4.00
N ALA A 252 4.61 -11.73 3.07
CA ALA A 252 4.17 -12.90 2.32
C ALA A 252 3.82 -12.54 0.87
N ILE A 253 3.99 -13.51 -0.03
CA ILE A 253 3.63 -13.40 -1.45
C ILE A 253 2.82 -14.62 -1.86
N HIS A 254 1.68 -14.38 -2.51
CA HIS A 254 0.93 -15.40 -3.24
C HIS A 254 1.29 -15.32 -4.74
N PRO A 255 1.83 -16.38 -5.34
CA PRO A 255 2.34 -16.35 -6.71
C PRO A 255 1.25 -16.36 -7.78
N ASP A 256 0.04 -16.80 -7.44
CA ASP A 256 -1.15 -16.76 -8.32
C ASP A 256 -2.41 -16.93 -7.48
N VAL A 257 -2.94 -15.83 -6.94
CA VAL A 257 -4.03 -15.82 -5.97
C VAL A 257 -5.39 -16.13 -6.60
N SER A 258 -6.23 -16.86 -5.85
CA SER A 258 -7.63 -17.16 -6.22
C SER A 258 -8.63 -16.53 -5.26
N ASP A 259 -8.41 -16.65 -3.98
CA ASP A 259 -9.21 -16.00 -2.94
C ASP A 259 -8.49 -14.70 -2.50
N PRO A 260 -9.14 -13.52 -2.54
CA PRO A 260 -8.51 -12.27 -2.15
C PRO A 260 -8.01 -12.25 -0.69
N ARG A 261 -8.44 -13.18 0.17
CA ARG A 261 -7.96 -13.32 1.54
C ARG A 261 -6.63 -14.05 1.65
N GLU A 262 -6.23 -14.83 0.64
CA GLU A 262 -4.96 -15.57 0.63
C GLU A 262 -3.79 -14.62 0.38
N MET A 263 -3.03 -14.30 1.42
CA MET A 263 -1.86 -13.42 1.36
C MET A 263 -0.61 -14.12 0.83
N GLY A 264 -0.62 -15.46 0.80
CA GLY A 264 0.43 -16.29 0.25
C GLY A 264 1.40 -16.86 1.28
N TYR A 265 2.57 -17.20 0.81
CA TYR A 265 3.59 -17.88 1.60
C TYR A 265 4.48 -16.86 2.30
N PRO A 266 4.70 -16.99 3.63
CA PRO A 266 5.66 -16.17 4.36
C PRO A 266 7.04 -16.20 3.72
N LEU A 267 7.68 -15.01 3.66
CA LEU A 267 9.01 -14.86 3.11
C LEU A 267 10.09 -15.26 4.13
N PRO A 268 11.24 -15.81 3.67
CA PRO A 268 12.27 -16.40 4.55
C PRO A 268 12.91 -15.45 5.59
N HIS A 269 12.88 -14.13 5.38
CA HIS A 269 13.50 -13.16 6.28
C HIS A 269 12.70 -12.89 7.56
N VAL A 270 11.47 -13.38 7.65
CA VAL A 270 10.59 -13.26 8.82
C VAL A 270 9.95 -14.60 9.17
N ASN A 271 9.63 -14.77 10.45
CA ASN A 271 8.75 -15.85 10.89
C ASN A 271 7.37 -15.26 11.19
N VAL A 272 6.32 -15.92 10.69
CA VAL A 272 4.93 -15.47 10.82
C VAL A 272 4.15 -16.50 11.62
N GLU A 273 3.49 -16.03 12.67
CA GLU A 273 2.53 -16.80 13.44
C GLU A 273 1.12 -16.21 13.25
N ALA A 274 0.13 -17.08 13.14
CA ALA A 274 -1.27 -16.71 13.09
C ALA A 274 -2.11 -17.87 13.62
N GLY A 275 -3.43 -17.66 13.76
CA GLY A 275 -4.33 -18.72 14.20
C GLY A 275 -4.49 -19.86 13.21
N SER A 276 -5.48 -20.72 13.45
CA SER A 276 -5.98 -21.74 12.51
C SER A 276 -7.30 -21.30 11.91
N VAL A 277 -7.79 -22.01 10.88
CA VAL A 277 -9.11 -21.76 10.28
C VAL A 277 -10.24 -21.77 11.31
N GLN A 278 -10.20 -22.73 12.27
CA GLN A 278 -11.21 -22.86 13.32
C GLN A 278 -11.05 -21.80 14.42
N HIS A 279 -9.85 -21.32 14.64
CA HIS A 279 -9.49 -20.34 15.67
C HIS A 279 -8.54 -19.29 15.09
N PRO A 280 -9.04 -18.34 14.29
CA PRO A 280 -8.22 -17.25 13.78
C PRO A 280 -7.60 -16.43 14.92
N GLY A 281 -6.37 -15.99 14.74
CA GLY A 281 -5.62 -15.21 15.73
C GLY A 281 -4.97 -13.97 15.11
N GLU A 282 -4.38 -13.14 15.97
CA GLU A 282 -3.57 -12.02 15.48
C GLU A 282 -2.38 -12.54 14.67
N ILE A 283 -2.13 -11.91 13.53
CA ILE A 283 -0.93 -12.18 12.74
C ILE A 283 0.24 -11.50 13.44
N LEU A 284 1.18 -12.31 13.93
CA LEU A 284 2.42 -11.88 14.56
C LEU A 284 3.57 -12.07 13.58
N ILE A 285 4.44 -11.08 13.50
CA ILE A 285 5.62 -11.13 12.65
C ILE A 285 6.85 -11.04 13.56
N HIS A 286 7.68 -12.06 13.49
CA HIS A 286 8.94 -12.10 14.25
C HIS A 286 10.10 -11.86 13.29
N ASP A 287 10.83 -10.77 13.49
CA ASP A 287 12.14 -10.56 12.91
C ASP A 287 13.23 -10.95 13.92
N SER A 288 14.50 -10.75 13.58
CA SER A 288 15.64 -11.10 14.46
C SER A 288 15.68 -10.32 15.79
N GLU A 289 14.96 -9.21 15.90
CA GLU A 289 15.10 -8.27 17.02
C GLU A 289 13.81 -8.12 17.83
N LYS A 290 12.64 -8.25 17.19
CA LYS A 290 11.35 -7.92 17.80
C LYS A 290 10.19 -8.74 17.25
N THR A 291 9.11 -8.74 18.01
CA THR A 291 7.79 -9.20 17.54
C THR A 291 6.92 -8.01 17.21
N ILE A 292 6.37 -8.01 16.01
CA ILE A 292 5.43 -7.00 15.52
C ILE A 292 4.02 -7.54 15.67
N TYR A 293 3.22 -6.85 16.47
CA TYR A 293 1.79 -7.07 16.65
C TYR A 293 1.05 -6.28 15.59
N THR A 294 0.58 -6.97 14.54
CA THR A 294 0.03 -6.29 13.37
C THR A 294 -1.38 -5.74 13.61
N LYS A 295 -2.11 -6.30 14.56
CA LYS A 295 -3.55 -6.11 14.77
C LYS A 295 -4.38 -6.56 13.57
N ASP A 296 -3.83 -7.40 12.75
CA ASP A 296 -4.52 -8.08 11.68
C ASP A 296 -4.91 -9.47 12.15
N LEU A 297 -6.17 -9.84 11.96
CA LEU A 297 -6.70 -11.17 12.24
C LEU A 297 -6.49 -12.06 11.03
N GLY A 298 -5.99 -13.26 11.25
CA GLY A 298 -5.75 -14.21 10.17
C GLY A 298 -5.48 -15.63 10.66
N TYR A 299 -5.13 -16.49 9.74
CA TYR A 299 -4.73 -17.87 10.00
C TYR A 299 -3.71 -18.36 8.98
N ILE A 300 -3.02 -19.45 9.30
CA ILE A 300 -2.15 -20.16 8.35
C ILE A 300 -2.75 -21.56 8.13
N GLU A 301 -2.98 -21.90 6.86
CA GLU A 301 -3.40 -23.23 6.44
C GLU A 301 -2.55 -23.69 5.25
N ASN A 302 -2.00 -24.90 5.35
CA ASN A 302 -1.10 -25.49 4.33
C ASN A 302 0.10 -24.57 3.94
N GLY A 303 0.57 -23.76 4.89
CA GLY A 303 1.65 -22.78 4.69
C GLY A 303 1.22 -21.47 4.04
N VAL A 304 -0.04 -21.30 3.69
CA VAL A 304 -0.60 -20.06 3.15
C VAL A 304 -1.14 -19.21 4.29
N LEU A 305 -0.64 -17.98 4.40
CA LEU A 305 -1.18 -16.96 5.29
C LEU A 305 -2.46 -16.39 4.67
N SER A 306 -3.52 -16.34 5.47
CA SER A 306 -4.80 -15.70 5.10
C SER A 306 -5.13 -14.56 6.05
N PHE A 307 -5.55 -13.43 5.49
CA PHE A 307 -6.00 -12.26 6.22
C PHE A 307 -7.54 -12.25 6.26
N LEU A 308 -8.12 -11.99 7.41
CA LEU A 308 -9.57 -11.89 7.58
C LEU A 308 -10.04 -10.45 7.79
N ALA A 309 -9.45 -9.74 8.74
CA ALA A 309 -9.88 -8.39 9.11
C ALA A 309 -8.81 -7.66 9.92
N ARG A 310 -8.98 -6.34 10.06
CA ARG A 310 -8.29 -5.57 11.10
C ARG A 310 -9.01 -5.77 12.44
N MET A 311 -8.29 -6.11 13.49
CA MET A 311 -8.87 -6.23 14.83
C MET A 311 -9.50 -4.91 15.30
N ASP A 312 -8.87 -3.77 14.97
CA ASP A 312 -9.37 -2.43 15.29
C ASP A 312 -10.67 -2.08 14.52
N ASP A 313 -10.90 -2.68 13.36
CA ASP A 313 -12.08 -2.45 12.50
C ASP A 313 -13.21 -3.45 12.80
N THR A 314 -12.93 -4.55 13.49
CA THR A 314 -13.97 -5.52 13.92
C THR A 314 -15.05 -4.82 14.71
N ILE A 315 -16.30 -5.08 14.36
CA ILE A 315 -17.48 -4.48 14.97
C ILE A 315 -18.07 -5.48 15.98
N ASN A 316 -18.15 -5.08 17.25
CA ASN A 316 -18.74 -5.94 18.28
C ASN A 316 -20.20 -5.57 18.52
N VAL A 317 -21.11 -6.35 17.93
CA VAL A 317 -22.55 -6.16 18.09
C VAL A 317 -23.04 -7.09 19.21
N ALA A 318 -23.22 -6.54 20.40
CA ALA A 318 -23.72 -7.28 21.57
C ALA A 318 -22.95 -8.60 21.87
N GLY A 319 -21.63 -8.59 21.70
CA GLY A 319 -20.77 -9.76 21.94
C GLY A 319 -20.50 -10.63 20.71
N LEU A 320 -21.13 -10.32 19.57
CA LEU A 320 -20.90 -11.00 18.29
C LEU A 320 -19.98 -10.14 17.40
N ASN A 321 -18.93 -10.74 16.89
CA ASN A 321 -17.99 -10.06 16.01
C ASN A 321 -18.52 -10.05 14.57
N VAL A 322 -18.51 -8.86 13.96
CA VAL A 322 -18.79 -8.64 12.55
C VAL A 322 -17.51 -8.13 11.89
N TYR A 323 -17.12 -8.78 10.82
CA TYR A 323 -15.99 -8.38 10.02
C TYR A 323 -16.50 -7.51 8.88
N PRO A 324 -16.08 -6.23 8.79
CA PRO A 324 -16.57 -5.30 7.77
C PRO A 324 -16.51 -5.84 6.35
N GLN A 325 -15.44 -6.55 6.02
CA GLN A 325 -15.24 -7.10 4.68
C GLN A 325 -16.32 -8.11 4.26
N GLU A 326 -16.79 -8.95 5.18
CA GLU A 326 -17.86 -9.92 4.88
C GLU A 326 -19.15 -9.22 4.45
N VAL A 327 -19.46 -8.11 5.09
CA VAL A 327 -20.64 -7.30 4.77
C VAL A 327 -20.42 -6.50 3.49
N GLU A 328 -19.21 -5.95 3.29
CA GLU A 328 -18.82 -5.26 2.06
C GLU A 328 -18.90 -6.19 0.84
N ASP A 329 -18.44 -7.43 0.96
CA ASP A 329 -18.50 -8.43 -0.12
C ASP A 329 -19.95 -8.69 -0.55
N VAL A 330 -20.86 -8.88 0.40
CA VAL A 330 -22.31 -9.07 0.11
C VAL A 330 -22.91 -7.83 -0.54
N LEU A 331 -22.57 -6.62 -0.06
CA LEU A 331 -23.03 -5.37 -0.68
C LEU A 331 -22.53 -5.24 -2.12
N MET A 332 -21.27 -5.62 -2.37
CA MET A 332 -20.65 -5.53 -3.70
C MET A 332 -21.17 -6.58 -4.70
N GLU A 333 -21.88 -7.62 -4.24
CA GLU A 333 -22.57 -8.59 -5.09
C GLU A 333 -23.91 -8.03 -5.65
N GLU A 334 -24.47 -6.98 -5.05
CA GLU A 334 -25.63 -6.28 -5.60
C GLU A 334 -25.21 -5.52 -6.87
N PRO A 335 -25.83 -5.82 -8.06
CA PRO A 335 -25.32 -5.36 -9.36
C PRO A 335 -25.20 -3.84 -9.53
N ARG A 336 -25.99 -3.07 -8.81
CA ARG A 336 -26.00 -1.59 -8.88
C ARG A 336 -24.96 -0.96 -7.97
N ILE A 337 -24.38 -1.69 -7.00
CA ILE A 337 -23.34 -1.18 -6.11
C ILE A 337 -22.00 -1.15 -6.84
N ILE A 338 -21.36 0.03 -6.83
CA ILE A 338 -20.05 0.26 -7.43
C ILE A 338 -18.94 0.12 -6.38
N GLU A 339 -19.17 0.66 -5.20
CA GLU A 339 -18.24 0.64 -4.07
C GLU A 339 -19.02 0.67 -2.76
N ALA A 340 -18.56 -0.07 -1.76
CA ALA A 340 -19.14 -0.09 -0.42
C ALA A 340 -18.03 -0.07 0.63
N VAL A 341 -18.32 0.57 1.78
CA VAL A 341 -17.48 0.53 2.98
C VAL A 341 -18.36 0.36 4.21
N VAL A 342 -17.98 -0.60 5.03
CA VAL A 342 -18.67 -0.92 6.29
C VAL A 342 -17.82 -0.45 7.48
N TYR A 343 -18.44 0.18 8.44
CA TYR A 343 -17.78 0.77 9.59
C TYR A 343 -18.70 0.74 10.82
N LYS A 344 -18.09 0.90 11.98
CA LYS A 344 -18.81 0.88 13.26
C LYS A 344 -19.19 2.28 13.72
N LYS A 345 -20.36 2.38 14.34
CA LYS A 345 -20.74 3.51 15.18
C LYS A 345 -21.06 3.02 16.59
N VAL A 346 -20.78 3.84 17.61
CA VAL A 346 -21.17 3.54 18.98
C VAL A 346 -22.68 3.61 19.13
N HIS A 347 -23.25 2.59 19.78
CA HIS A 347 -24.68 2.51 20.08
C HIS A 347 -24.91 2.31 21.57
N PRO A 348 -25.80 3.07 22.23
CA PRO A 348 -25.97 3.05 23.69
C PRO A 348 -26.33 1.68 24.28
N LEU A 349 -27.04 0.84 23.52
CA LEU A 349 -27.54 -0.45 24.00
C LEU A 349 -26.71 -1.65 23.51
N SER A 350 -26.25 -1.62 22.25
CA SER A 350 -25.52 -2.73 21.64
C SER A 350 -23.99 -2.59 21.69
N GLY A 351 -23.47 -1.49 22.25
CA GLY A 351 -22.05 -1.16 22.24
C GLY A 351 -21.61 -0.61 20.88
N GLU A 352 -21.61 -1.41 19.84
CA GLU A 352 -21.32 -1.00 18.47
C GLU A 352 -22.43 -1.44 17.53
N ARG A 353 -22.59 -0.74 16.40
CA ARG A 353 -23.52 -1.11 15.33
C ARG A 353 -22.84 -1.07 13.97
N VAL A 354 -23.32 -1.91 13.07
CA VAL A 354 -22.86 -1.96 11.69
C VAL A 354 -23.52 -0.82 10.92
N CYS A 355 -22.72 -0.04 10.21
CA CYS A 355 -23.15 1.03 9.30
C CYS A 355 -22.43 0.85 7.96
N ALA A 356 -23.08 1.23 6.85
CA ALA A 356 -22.51 1.17 5.52
C ALA A 356 -22.61 2.52 4.80
N GLN A 357 -21.57 2.86 4.04
CA GLN A 357 -21.65 3.85 2.96
C GLN A 357 -21.44 3.14 1.63
N TYR A 358 -22.15 3.61 0.59
CA TYR A 358 -22.07 2.98 -0.72
C TYR A 358 -22.22 3.99 -1.85
N VAL A 359 -21.61 3.65 -2.98
CA VAL A 359 -21.76 4.30 -4.28
C VAL A 359 -22.52 3.34 -5.19
N CYS A 360 -23.53 3.82 -5.89
CA CYS A 360 -24.33 2.99 -6.79
C CYS A 360 -24.52 3.66 -8.15
N SER A 361 -24.66 2.84 -9.21
CA SER A 361 -24.91 3.28 -10.57
C SER A 361 -26.36 3.77 -10.76
N GLU A 362 -27.31 3.15 -10.05
CA GLU A 362 -28.74 3.44 -10.09
C GLU A 362 -29.25 3.57 -8.65
N PHE A 363 -30.39 4.22 -8.47
CA PHE A 363 -31.00 4.36 -7.16
C PHE A 363 -31.40 3.00 -6.58
N ILE A 364 -31.08 2.78 -5.32
CA ILE A 364 -31.51 1.63 -4.54
C ILE A 364 -32.16 2.17 -3.27
N ASP A 365 -33.37 1.68 -2.97
CA ASP A 365 -34.02 1.97 -1.70
C ASP A 365 -33.28 1.31 -0.54
N GLU A 366 -33.26 1.97 0.61
CA GLU A 366 -32.55 1.44 1.80
C GLU A 366 -33.12 0.11 2.28
N GLU A 367 -34.47 -0.06 2.23
CA GLU A 367 -35.09 -1.32 2.65
C GLU A 367 -34.81 -2.44 1.65
N GLU A 368 -34.78 -2.16 0.34
CA GLU A 368 -34.37 -3.12 -0.69
C GLU A 368 -32.93 -3.62 -0.43
N LEU A 369 -32.03 -2.71 -0.12
CA LEU A 369 -30.64 -3.06 0.20
C LEU A 369 -30.51 -3.84 1.52
N ARG A 370 -31.37 -3.52 2.47
CA ARG A 370 -31.46 -4.25 3.77
C ARG A 370 -32.00 -5.67 3.58
N GLU A 371 -33.03 -5.84 2.71
CA GLU A 371 -33.55 -7.16 2.35
C GLU A 371 -32.48 -7.98 1.63
N TRP A 372 -31.77 -7.39 0.66
CA TRP A 372 -30.61 -8.04 0.04
C TRP A 372 -29.60 -8.56 1.07
N CYS A 373 -29.21 -7.72 2.02
CA CYS A 373 -28.29 -8.14 3.05
C CYS A 373 -28.86 -9.28 3.92
N ARG A 374 -30.15 -9.29 4.24
CA ARG A 374 -30.81 -10.35 5.05
C ARG A 374 -30.80 -11.71 4.38
N ASP A 375 -30.77 -11.76 3.06
CA ASP A 375 -30.72 -13.02 2.31
C ASP A 375 -29.37 -13.74 2.44
N TYR A 376 -28.30 -13.00 2.73
CA TYR A 376 -26.92 -13.51 2.76
C TYR A 376 -26.21 -13.40 4.13
N LEU A 377 -26.68 -12.53 5.02
CA LEU A 377 -26.02 -12.19 6.27
C LEU A 377 -26.87 -12.58 7.49
N ALA A 378 -26.21 -12.91 8.59
CA ALA A 378 -26.91 -13.07 9.86
C ALA A 378 -27.51 -11.74 10.32
N PRO A 379 -28.63 -11.74 11.09
CA PRO A 379 -29.33 -10.50 11.47
C PRO A 379 -28.45 -9.45 12.16
N TYR A 380 -27.44 -9.85 12.92
CA TYR A 380 -26.52 -8.94 13.62
C TYR A 380 -25.47 -8.33 12.70
N GLN A 381 -25.23 -8.88 11.52
CA GLN A 381 -24.30 -8.38 10.51
C GLN A 381 -24.93 -7.36 9.58
N VAL A 382 -26.27 -7.36 9.45
CA VAL A 382 -27.00 -6.46 8.55
C VAL A 382 -26.82 -5.01 9.01
N PRO A 383 -26.35 -4.10 8.14
CA PRO A 383 -26.21 -2.70 8.50
C PRO A 383 -27.52 -2.07 8.97
N LEU A 384 -27.47 -1.35 10.08
CA LEU A 384 -28.62 -0.60 10.60
C LEU A 384 -28.79 0.76 9.90
N GLU A 385 -27.72 1.27 9.31
CA GLU A 385 -27.68 2.54 8.59
C GLU A 385 -26.98 2.35 7.26
N PHE A 386 -27.63 2.76 6.18
CA PHE A 386 -27.08 2.80 4.84
C PHE A 386 -27.00 4.26 4.37
N LYS A 387 -25.84 4.72 3.98
CA LYS A 387 -25.63 6.08 3.49
C LYS A 387 -25.12 6.05 2.05
N LYS A 388 -25.97 6.47 1.10
CA LYS A 388 -25.54 6.72 -0.27
C LYS A 388 -24.62 7.94 -0.31
N VAL A 389 -23.50 7.80 -1.03
CA VAL A 389 -22.54 8.88 -1.30
C VAL A 389 -22.18 8.91 -2.78
N GLU A 390 -21.67 10.03 -3.27
CA GLU A 390 -21.17 10.13 -4.65
C GLU A 390 -19.81 9.47 -4.79
N GLU A 391 -18.98 9.56 -3.76
CA GLU A 391 -17.65 8.97 -3.67
C GLU A 391 -17.34 8.61 -2.21
N ILE A 392 -16.66 7.47 -2.00
CA ILE A 392 -16.13 7.10 -0.68
C ILE A 392 -14.82 7.82 -0.47
N GLU A 393 -14.73 8.63 0.60
CA GLU A 393 -13.54 9.40 0.94
C GLU A 393 -12.35 8.48 1.24
N LYS A 394 -11.23 8.75 0.57
CA LYS A 394 -9.97 7.99 0.71
C LYS A 394 -8.85 8.88 1.26
N LEU A 395 -8.02 8.30 2.08
CA LEU A 395 -6.78 8.93 2.53
C LEU A 395 -5.82 9.10 1.33
N PRO A 396 -4.78 9.95 1.44
CA PRO A 396 -3.78 10.13 0.36
C PRO A 396 -3.09 8.84 -0.13
N ASN A 397 -3.08 7.80 0.70
CA ASN A 397 -2.57 6.47 0.36
C ASN A 397 -3.60 5.55 -0.31
N GLY A 398 -4.79 6.07 -0.63
CA GLY A 398 -5.88 5.32 -1.26
C GLY A 398 -6.71 4.44 -0.33
N LYS A 399 -6.41 4.41 0.99
CA LYS A 399 -7.16 3.62 1.99
C LYS A 399 -8.34 4.42 2.55
N VAL A 400 -9.41 3.71 2.89
CA VAL A 400 -10.56 4.30 3.62
C VAL A 400 -10.29 4.26 5.12
N SER A 401 -10.60 5.36 5.82
CA SER A 401 -10.52 5.43 7.28
C SER A 401 -11.89 5.14 7.90
N ARG A 402 -12.17 3.88 8.24
CA ARG A 402 -13.42 3.46 8.90
C ARG A 402 -13.66 4.22 10.22
N LYS A 403 -12.59 4.54 10.94
CA LYS A 403 -12.67 5.32 12.17
C LYS A 403 -13.27 6.71 11.94
N ARG A 404 -12.77 7.45 10.94
CA ARG A 404 -13.32 8.79 10.60
C ARG A 404 -14.79 8.72 10.21
N LEU A 405 -15.16 7.71 9.43
CA LEU A 405 -16.56 7.49 9.06
C LEU A 405 -17.45 7.24 10.27
N GLY A 406 -16.98 6.47 11.24
CA GLY A 406 -17.70 6.19 12.48
C GLY A 406 -17.84 7.37 13.42
N GLU A 407 -16.83 8.24 13.48
CA GLU A 407 -16.81 9.46 14.31
C GLU A 407 -17.61 10.62 13.68
N GLY A 408 -18.01 10.51 12.41
CA GLY A 408 -18.75 11.54 11.70
C GLY A 408 -17.94 12.81 11.42
N VAL A 409 -16.62 12.74 11.52
CA VAL A 409 -15.68 13.83 11.21
C VAL A 409 -15.53 13.89 9.70
N LEU A 410 -16.32 14.77 9.07
CA LEU A 410 -16.09 15.22 7.70
C LEU A 410 -14.83 16.10 7.69
N ALA A 411 -13.93 15.89 6.73
CA ALA A 411 -12.74 16.69 6.53
C ALA A 411 -13.08 18.09 6.01
#